data_de7be186aacd39c4c86cc937cb180ee5
#
_entry.id   de7be186aacd39c4c86cc937cb180ee5
#
_cell.length_a   1.000
_cell.length_b   1.000
_cell.length_c   1.000
_cell.angle_alpha   90.00
_cell.angle_beta   90.00
_cell.angle_gamma   90.00
#
_symmetry.space_group_name_H-M   'P 1'
#
loop_
_entity.id
_entity.type
_entity.pdbx_description
1 polymer ?
#
loop_
_entity_poly.entity_id
_entity_poly.type
_entity_poly.pdbx_seq_one_letter_code
_entity_poly.pdbx_strand_id
1 'polypeptide(L)'
;MDRAKTPQGGKAKEQPWLFRTYAGHSSAAASNTLYRTNLARGQTGLSVAFDLPTQTGYDPDHPLAKGEVGKVGVPVSHLGDMLTLMDGLPLDRMNTSMTINATAPWLLALYIAAAEKQGVSRADLQGTVQNDIIKEYLSRGTYIFPPEPSLKLTADVIAFTYREVPKLSLIHI
;
A
#
# COMPACT_ATOMS: atom_id res chain seq x y z
N MET A 1 -18.79 -22.97 -52.37
CA MET A 1 -19.20 -21.95 -51.37
C MET A 1 -18.77 -22.45 -49.98
N ASP A 2 -17.57 -22.11 -49.62
CA ASP A 2 -16.99 -22.48 -48.31
C ASP A 2 -17.45 -21.48 -47.25
N ARG A 3 -18.18 -21.95 -46.25
CA ARG A 3 -18.53 -21.15 -45.08
C ARG A 3 -17.30 -21.05 -44.17
N ALA A 4 -16.65 -19.90 -44.15
CA ALA A 4 -15.61 -19.58 -43.20
C ALA A 4 -16.12 -19.81 -41.76
N LYS A 5 -15.47 -20.73 -41.05
CA LYS A 5 -15.70 -20.94 -39.60
C LYS A 5 -15.23 -19.72 -38.83
N THR A 6 -16.16 -18.99 -38.23
CA THR A 6 -15.89 -17.94 -37.25
C THR A 6 -15.09 -18.54 -36.09
N PRO A 7 -13.93 -17.94 -35.63
CA PRO A 7 -13.27 -18.43 -34.47
C PRO A 7 -14.18 -18.27 -33.24
N GLN A 8 -14.47 -19.38 -32.57
CA GLN A 8 -15.13 -19.33 -31.27
C GLN A 8 -14.20 -18.60 -30.31
N GLY A 9 -14.56 -17.36 -29.94
CA GLY A 9 -13.89 -16.60 -28.92
C GLY A 9 -13.95 -17.39 -27.61
N GLY A 10 -12.79 -17.89 -27.18
CA GLY A 10 -12.66 -18.48 -25.85
C GLY A 10 -13.14 -17.44 -24.83
N LYS A 11 -14.11 -17.81 -23.99
CA LYS A 11 -14.55 -16.98 -22.87
C LYS A 11 -13.31 -16.55 -22.09
N ALA A 12 -13.09 -15.26 -21.97
CA ALA A 12 -12.02 -14.74 -21.10
C ALA A 12 -12.22 -15.40 -19.73
N LYS A 13 -11.17 -16.05 -19.24
CA LYS A 13 -11.21 -16.72 -17.94
C LYS A 13 -11.51 -15.64 -16.91
N GLU A 14 -12.65 -15.73 -16.22
CA GLU A 14 -13.01 -14.76 -15.19
C GLU A 14 -11.85 -14.63 -14.21
N GLN A 15 -11.42 -13.38 -13.96
CA GLN A 15 -10.38 -13.16 -12.97
C GLN A 15 -10.95 -13.45 -11.58
N PRO A 16 -10.22 -14.17 -10.73
CA PRO A 16 -10.66 -14.40 -9.36
C PRO A 16 -10.79 -13.08 -8.60
N TRP A 17 -11.61 -13.09 -7.57
CA TRP A 17 -11.76 -11.94 -6.68
C TRP A 17 -10.42 -11.52 -6.10
N LEU A 18 -10.24 -10.21 -5.87
CA LEU A 18 -9.11 -9.71 -5.11
C LEU A 18 -9.26 -10.12 -3.65
N PHE A 19 -8.37 -11.01 -3.23
CA PHE A 19 -8.35 -11.54 -1.88
C PHE A 19 -7.15 -10.97 -1.14
N ARG A 20 -7.41 -10.17 -0.11
CA ARG A 20 -6.40 -9.48 0.71
C ARG A 20 -6.65 -9.74 2.19
N THR A 21 -5.58 -10.07 2.93
CA THR A 21 -5.61 -10.08 4.39
C THR A 21 -4.92 -8.82 4.89
N TYR A 22 -5.57 -8.09 5.80
CA TYR A 22 -4.95 -6.98 6.52
C TYR A 22 -3.92 -7.54 7.50
N ALA A 23 -2.65 -7.31 7.24
CA ALA A 23 -1.56 -7.95 7.95
C ALA A 23 -0.31 -7.07 8.03
N GLY A 24 0.42 -7.23 9.12
CA GLY A 24 1.69 -6.58 9.43
C GLY A 24 1.98 -6.75 10.91
N HIS A 25 3.23 -7.04 11.26
CA HIS A 25 3.65 -7.21 12.65
C HIS A 25 5.16 -7.16 12.81
N SER A 26 5.61 -6.94 14.01
CA SER A 26 6.98 -7.07 14.50
C SER A 26 8.04 -6.30 13.71
N SER A 27 8.34 -6.72 12.49
CA SER A 27 9.37 -6.11 11.63
C SER A 27 9.02 -6.25 10.15
N ALA A 28 9.70 -5.49 9.30
CA ALA A 28 9.55 -5.58 7.86
C ALA A 28 9.85 -7.00 7.34
N ALA A 29 10.92 -7.64 7.83
CA ALA A 29 11.30 -8.99 7.43
C ALA A 29 10.27 -10.05 7.86
N ALA A 30 9.76 -9.98 9.10
CA ALA A 30 8.72 -10.89 9.58
C ALA A 30 7.41 -10.73 8.79
N SER A 31 7.02 -9.49 8.51
CA SER A 31 5.83 -9.19 7.70
C SER A 31 5.99 -9.62 6.26
N ASN A 32 7.17 -9.44 5.64
CA ASN A 32 7.46 -9.97 4.30
C ASN A 32 7.28 -11.49 4.25
N THR A 33 7.82 -12.22 5.22
CA THR A 33 7.65 -13.68 5.32
C THR A 33 6.18 -14.08 5.37
N LEU A 34 5.37 -13.35 6.15
CA LEU A 34 3.93 -13.57 6.23
C LEU A 34 3.26 -13.31 4.88
N TYR A 35 3.58 -12.21 4.20
CA TYR A 35 3.01 -11.88 2.89
C TYR A 35 3.33 -12.94 1.85
N ARG A 36 4.59 -13.37 1.75
CA ARG A 36 5.00 -14.45 0.84
C ARG A 36 4.27 -15.76 1.12
N THR A 37 4.10 -16.10 2.40
CA THR A 37 3.34 -17.29 2.81
C THR A 37 1.87 -17.20 2.38
N ASN A 38 1.24 -16.03 2.56
CA ASN A 38 -0.15 -15.82 2.19
C ASN A 38 -0.34 -15.87 0.66
N LEU A 39 0.59 -15.28 -0.10
CA LEU A 39 0.58 -15.35 -1.56
C LEU A 39 0.73 -16.78 -2.06
N ALA A 40 1.63 -17.57 -1.45
CA ALA A 40 1.79 -19.00 -1.78
C ALA A 40 0.52 -19.83 -1.49
N ARG A 41 -0.34 -19.34 -0.59
CA ARG A 41 -1.65 -19.95 -0.26
C ARG A 41 -2.80 -19.42 -1.11
N GLY A 42 -2.53 -18.61 -2.13
CA GLY A 42 -3.54 -18.14 -3.09
C GLY A 42 -4.10 -16.75 -2.83
N GLN A 43 -3.54 -15.98 -1.89
CA GLN A 43 -3.88 -14.57 -1.75
C GLN A 43 -3.49 -13.80 -3.02
N THR A 44 -4.36 -12.90 -3.49
CA THR A 44 -4.19 -12.22 -4.79
C THR A 44 -3.85 -10.73 -4.66
N GLY A 45 -3.78 -10.21 -3.45
CA GLY A 45 -3.41 -8.84 -3.16
C GLY A 45 -2.84 -8.70 -1.75
N LEU A 46 -2.35 -7.52 -1.42
CA LEU A 46 -1.81 -7.18 -0.12
C LEU A 46 -2.66 -6.11 0.57
N SER A 47 -2.75 -6.18 1.89
CA SER A 47 -3.29 -5.09 2.71
C SER A 47 -2.35 -4.87 3.89
N VAL A 48 -1.59 -3.79 3.82
CA VAL A 48 -0.51 -3.52 4.78
C VAL A 48 -1.06 -2.86 6.03
N ALA A 49 -0.84 -3.50 7.18
CA ALA A 49 -1.10 -2.94 8.50
C ALA A 49 0.19 -2.30 9.04
N PHE A 50 0.23 -0.98 9.11
CA PHE A 50 1.35 -0.25 9.72
C PHE A 50 1.13 -0.09 11.23
N ASP A 51 2.23 -0.07 11.98
CA ASP A 51 2.18 0.18 13.42
C ASP A 51 1.84 1.64 13.75
N LEU A 52 1.55 1.90 15.01
CA LEU A 52 1.12 3.22 15.45
C LEU A 52 2.19 4.32 15.25
N PRO A 53 3.49 4.10 15.55
CA PRO A 53 4.53 5.09 15.25
C PRO A 53 4.57 5.45 13.76
N THR A 54 4.54 4.46 12.87
CA THR A 54 4.48 4.70 11.41
C THR A 54 3.25 5.52 11.01
N GLN A 55 2.08 5.25 11.61
CA GLN A 55 0.85 5.99 11.31
C GLN A 55 0.89 7.45 11.79
N THR A 56 1.57 7.71 12.89
CA THR A 56 1.67 9.05 13.52
C THR A 56 2.94 9.81 13.12
N GLY A 57 3.83 9.20 12.32
CA GLY A 57 5.04 9.84 11.81
C GLY A 57 6.17 9.95 12.84
N TYR A 58 6.19 9.06 13.82
CA TYR A 58 7.32 8.95 14.76
C TYR A 58 8.32 7.91 14.28
N ASP A 59 9.60 8.23 14.42
CA ASP A 59 10.67 7.26 14.26
C ASP A 59 10.64 6.22 15.39
N PRO A 60 11.13 4.99 15.15
CA PRO A 60 11.09 3.91 16.14
C PRO A 60 11.83 4.19 17.44
N ASP A 61 12.83 5.08 17.43
CA ASP A 61 13.62 5.51 18.59
C ASP A 61 13.01 6.72 19.34
N HIS A 62 11.91 7.28 18.81
CA HIS A 62 11.24 8.39 19.47
C HIS A 62 10.65 7.95 20.83
N PRO A 63 10.75 8.75 21.90
CA PRO A 63 10.23 8.37 23.23
C PRO A 63 8.76 7.94 23.24
N LEU A 64 7.92 8.58 22.42
CA LEU A 64 6.49 8.23 22.30
C LEU A 64 6.22 6.95 21.50
N ALA A 65 7.19 6.43 20.76
CA ALA A 65 7.08 5.17 20.04
C ALA A 65 7.37 3.95 20.94
N LYS A 66 7.91 4.18 22.14
CA LYS A 66 8.35 3.12 23.03
C LYS A 66 7.19 2.17 23.40
N GLY A 67 7.36 0.90 23.08
CA GLY A 67 6.38 -0.16 23.38
C GLY A 67 5.27 -0.31 22.31
N GLU A 68 5.26 0.53 21.26
CA GLU A 68 4.30 0.44 20.17
C GLU A 68 4.91 -0.02 18.83
N VAL A 69 6.25 0.03 18.70
CA VAL A 69 6.94 -0.38 17.48
C VAL A 69 6.70 -1.86 17.19
N GLY A 70 6.14 -2.15 16.03
CA GLY A 70 5.85 -3.52 15.57
C GLY A 70 4.74 -4.26 16.33
N LYS A 71 4.03 -3.61 17.24
CA LYS A 71 3.05 -4.26 18.14
C LYS A 71 1.73 -4.59 17.41
N VAL A 72 1.17 -3.64 16.67
CA VAL A 72 -0.12 -3.79 15.98
C VAL A 72 -0.01 -3.53 14.48
N GLY A 73 1.17 -3.69 13.93
CA GLY A 73 1.45 -3.46 12.51
C GLY A 73 2.94 -3.55 12.25
N VAL A 74 3.33 -3.34 11.00
CA VAL A 74 4.74 -3.32 10.59
C VAL A 74 5.31 -1.92 10.74
N PRO A 75 6.49 -1.75 11.39
CA PRO A 75 7.21 -0.49 11.42
C PRO A 75 7.88 -0.25 10.06
N VAL A 76 7.68 0.94 9.51
CA VAL A 76 8.33 1.42 8.28
C VAL A 76 8.72 2.87 8.48
N SER A 77 10.00 3.14 8.70
CA SER A 77 10.51 4.49 8.93
C SER A 77 11.37 5.03 7.79
N HIS A 78 11.93 4.15 6.95
CA HIS A 78 12.79 4.55 5.85
C HIS A 78 12.70 3.58 4.66
N LEU A 79 13.37 3.93 3.56
CA LEU A 79 13.35 3.12 2.33
C LEU A 79 13.88 1.69 2.53
N GLY A 80 14.84 1.49 3.42
CA GLY A 80 15.37 0.16 3.73
C GLY A 80 14.32 -0.78 4.30
N ASP A 81 13.44 -0.29 5.17
CA ASP A 81 12.32 -1.06 5.70
C ASP A 81 11.33 -1.42 4.60
N MET A 82 10.98 -0.44 3.75
CA MET A 82 10.06 -0.69 2.64
C MET A 82 10.64 -1.67 1.63
N LEU A 83 11.94 -1.58 1.31
CA LEU A 83 12.63 -2.55 0.45
C LEU A 83 12.56 -3.96 1.05
N THR A 84 12.83 -4.11 2.33
CA THR A 84 12.75 -5.38 3.04
C THR A 84 11.31 -5.92 3.07
N LEU A 85 10.34 -5.05 3.31
CA LEU A 85 8.93 -5.40 3.38
C LEU A 85 8.40 -5.93 2.04
N MET A 86 8.83 -5.31 0.93
CA MET A 86 8.36 -5.62 -0.42
C MET A 86 9.28 -6.60 -1.17
N ASP A 87 10.35 -7.09 -0.55
CA ASP A 87 11.33 -7.96 -1.20
C ASP A 87 10.68 -9.21 -1.80
N GLY A 88 10.96 -9.44 -3.09
CA GLY A 88 10.49 -10.62 -3.83
C GLY A 88 8.98 -10.74 -3.99
N LEU A 89 8.21 -9.68 -3.74
CA LEU A 89 6.77 -9.62 -4.02
C LEU A 89 6.55 -9.12 -5.45
N PRO A 90 5.64 -9.72 -6.23
CA PRO A 90 5.40 -9.36 -7.63
C PRO A 90 4.53 -8.09 -7.73
N LEU A 91 5.12 -6.91 -7.46
CA LEU A 91 4.42 -5.63 -7.31
C LEU A 91 3.71 -5.17 -8.60
N ASP A 92 4.17 -5.63 -9.75
CA ASP A 92 3.55 -5.39 -11.06
C ASP A 92 2.16 -6.05 -11.20
N ARG A 93 1.91 -7.10 -10.42
CA ARG A 93 0.68 -7.91 -10.48
C ARG A 93 -0.12 -7.88 -9.20
N MET A 94 0.48 -7.39 -8.11
CA MET A 94 -0.18 -7.33 -6.80
C MET A 94 -0.99 -6.04 -6.66
N ASN A 95 -2.24 -6.19 -6.24
CA ASN A 95 -3.03 -5.06 -5.77
C ASN A 95 -2.68 -4.81 -4.30
N THR A 96 -1.96 -3.72 -4.03
CA THR A 96 -1.47 -3.40 -2.68
C THR A 96 -2.30 -2.29 -2.05
N SER A 97 -2.97 -2.60 -0.95
CA SER A 97 -3.71 -1.63 -0.14
C SER A 97 -2.87 -1.16 1.04
N MET A 98 -2.84 0.14 1.27
CA MET A 98 -2.22 0.76 2.44
C MET A 98 -3.28 1.55 3.21
N THR A 99 -3.64 1.07 4.40
CA THR A 99 -4.59 1.74 5.28
C THR A 99 -3.88 2.81 6.08
N ILE A 100 -3.61 3.94 5.43
CA ILE A 100 -2.79 5.01 5.98
C ILE A 100 -3.30 6.39 5.53
N ASN A 101 -3.18 7.39 6.39
CA ASN A 101 -3.70 8.74 6.17
C ASN A 101 -2.61 9.81 6.33
N ALA A 102 -2.24 10.20 7.54
CA ALA A 102 -1.30 11.30 7.76
C ALA A 102 0.07 11.07 7.11
N THR A 103 0.59 9.85 7.17
CA THR A 103 1.87 9.46 6.57
C THR A 103 1.75 8.90 5.15
N ALA A 104 0.56 8.95 4.54
CA ALA A 104 0.33 8.46 3.19
C ALA A 104 1.30 9.00 2.12
N PRO A 105 1.64 10.31 2.10
CA PRO A 105 2.53 10.85 1.07
C PRO A 105 3.88 10.15 1.00
N TRP A 106 4.55 9.98 2.13
CA TRP A 106 5.89 9.37 2.11
C TRP A 106 5.88 7.84 2.13
N LEU A 107 4.90 7.19 2.74
CA LEU A 107 4.78 5.73 2.61
C LEU A 107 4.49 5.32 1.16
N LEU A 108 3.66 6.09 0.45
CA LEU A 108 3.45 5.90 -0.98
C LEU A 108 4.73 6.15 -1.77
N ALA A 109 5.47 7.22 -1.46
CA ALA A 109 6.76 7.51 -2.10
C ALA A 109 7.79 6.39 -1.86
N LEU A 110 7.88 5.87 -0.62
CA LEU A 110 8.76 4.73 -0.30
C LEU A 110 8.34 3.46 -1.06
N TYR A 111 7.04 3.19 -1.18
CA TYR A 111 6.50 2.05 -1.93
C TYR A 111 6.85 2.15 -3.42
N ILE A 112 6.65 3.31 -4.05
CA ILE A 112 7.01 3.54 -5.45
C ILE A 112 8.52 3.38 -5.64
N ALA A 113 9.34 3.99 -4.78
CA ALA A 113 10.78 3.85 -4.85
C ALA A 113 11.27 2.41 -4.68
N ALA A 114 10.61 1.62 -3.82
CA ALA A 114 10.90 0.20 -3.67
C ALA A 114 10.53 -0.60 -4.93
N ALA A 115 9.39 -0.30 -5.53
CA ALA A 115 8.96 -0.94 -6.78
C ALA A 115 9.90 -0.62 -7.94
N GLU A 116 10.28 0.64 -8.12
CA GLU A 116 11.23 1.06 -9.14
C GLU A 116 12.61 0.38 -8.98
N LYS A 117 13.07 0.20 -7.74
CA LYS A 117 14.30 -0.56 -7.46
C LYS A 117 14.17 -2.05 -7.82
N GLN A 118 12.97 -2.60 -7.84
CA GLN A 118 12.68 -3.95 -8.33
C GLN A 118 12.45 -4.00 -9.85
N GLY A 119 12.58 -2.87 -10.56
CA GLY A 119 12.36 -2.77 -12.01
C GLY A 119 10.88 -2.68 -12.40
N VAL A 120 9.99 -2.42 -11.46
CA VAL A 120 8.55 -2.24 -11.71
C VAL A 120 8.25 -0.76 -11.98
N SER A 121 7.60 -0.48 -13.10
CA SER A 121 7.16 0.88 -13.43
C SER A 121 6.06 1.33 -12.47
N ARG A 122 6.12 2.60 -12.04
CA ARG A 122 5.04 3.20 -11.23
C ARG A 122 3.69 3.17 -11.91
N ALA A 123 3.64 3.20 -13.24
CA ALA A 123 2.41 3.10 -14.03
C ALA A 123 1.74 1.71 -13.95
N ASP A 124 2.47 0.68 -13.51
CA ASP A 124 1.96 -0.67 -13.36
C ASP A 124 1.49 -0.98 -11.93
N LEU A 125 1.85 -0.14 -10.96
CA LEU A 125 1.43 -0.32 -9.59
C LEU A 125 -0.09 -0.16 -9.44
N GLN A 126 -0.71 -1.14 -8.77
CA GLN A 126 -2.14 -1.19 -8.53
C GLN A 126 -2.39 -1.25 -7.03
N GLY A 127 -3.47 -0.63 -6.60
CA GLY A 127 -3.84 -0.71 -5.20
C GLY A 127 -4.62 0.48 -4.72
N THR A 128 -4.54 0.69 -3.42
CA THR A 128 -5.24 1.80 -2.76
C THR A 128 -4.37 2.39 -1.66
N VAL A 129 -4.46 3.70 -1.49
CA VAL A 129 -4.03 4.40 -0.28
C VAL A 129 -5.21 5.18 0.26
N GLN A 130 -5.45 5.12 1.54
CA GLN A 130 -6.67 5.71 2.12
C GLN A 130 -6.65 7.25 2.05
N ASN A 131 -5.57 7.88 2.54
CA ASN A 131 -5.32 9.32 2.43
C ASN A 131 -6.50 10.22 2.92
N ASP A 132 -7.28 9.71 3.89
CA ASP A 132 -8.43 10.41 4.48
C ASP A 132 -8.03 11.09 5.79
N ILE A 133 -7.54 12.32 5.69
CA ILE A 133 -7.06 13.06 6.86
C ILE A 133 -8.20 13.63 7.71
N ILE A 134 -9.36 13.88 7.13
CA ILE A 134 -10.52 14.41 7.88
C ILE A 134 -10.96 13.42 8.96
N LYS A 135 -11.00 12.15 8.64
CA LYS A 135 -11.30 11.09 9.59
C LYS A 135 -10.34 11.08 10.78
N GLU A 136 -9.08 11.38 10.58
CA GLU A 136 -8.10 11.44 11.67
C GLU A 136 -8.42 12.53 12.68
N TYR A 137 -8.84 13.72 12.24
CA TYR A 137 -9.24 14.79 13.14
C TYR A 137 -10.56 14.50 13.86
N LEU A 138 -11.48 13.81 13.20
CA LEU A 138 -12.81 13.54 13.75
C LEU A 138 -12.83 12.37 14.73
N SER A 139 -12.01 11.33 14.54
CA SER A 139 -12.20 10.09 15.29
C SER A 139 -10.94 9.33 15.70
N ARG A 140 -9.85 9.35 14.91
CA ARG A 140 -8.71 8.48 15.20
C ARG A 140 -7.54 9.16 15.89
N GLY A 141 -7.33 10.45 15.67
CA GLY A 141 -6.27 11.22 16.31
C GLY A 141 -4.85 10.96 15.79
N THR A 142 -4.68 10.22 14.67
CA THR A 142 -3.35 9.92 14.08
C THR A 142 -2.97 10.95 13.02
N TYR A 143 -3.06 12.22 13.33
CA TYR A 143 -2.62 13.32 12.49
C TYR A 143 -1.25 13.86 12.94
N ILE A 144 -0.53 14.50 12.02
CA ILE A 144 0.82 15.04 12.25
C ILE A 144 0.79 16.58 12.18
N PHE A 145 0.12 17.12 11.18
CA PHE A 145 0.06 18.55 10.90
C PHE A 145 -1.34 19.11 11.18
N PRO A 146 -1.48 20.45 11.31
CA PRO A 146 -2.78 21.12 11.32
C PRO A 146 -3.61 20.84 10.06
N PRO A 147 -4.94 21.09 10.06
CA PRO A 147 -5.82 20.70 8.95
C PRO A 147 -5.40 21.23 7.58
N GLU A 148 -5.05 22.50 7.46
CA GLU A 148 -4.74 23.12 6.17
C GLU A 148 -3.54 22.47 5.45
N PRO A 149 -2.32 22.35 6.04
CA PRO A 149 -1.22 21.65 5.40
C PRO A 149 -1.50 20.16 5.16
N SER A 150 -2.27 19.51 6.02
CA SER A 150 -2.66 18.11 5.82
C SER A 150 -3.58 17.94 4.60
N LEU A 151 -4.56 18.84 4.40
CA LEU A 151 -5.41 18.83 3.22
C LEU A 151 -4.60 19.13 1.95
N LYS A 152 -3.62 20.04 2.04
CA LYS A 152 -2.71 20.30 0.92
C LYS A 152 -1.94 19.04 0.53
N LEU A 153 -1.34 18.32 1.49
CA LEU A 153 -0.65 17.06 1.22
C LEU A 153 -1.58 16.00 0.61
N THR A 154 -2.82 15.92 1.09
CA THR A 154 -3.85 15.04 0.52
C THR A 154 -4.11 15.38 -0.94
N ALA A 155 -4.30 16.65 -1.27
CA ALA A 155 -4.49 17.11 -2.65
C ALA A 155 -3.27 16.84 -3.54
N ASP A 156 -2.07 17.05 -3.02
CA ASP A 156 -0.82 16.77 -3.74
C ASP A 156 -0.68 15.26 -4.07
N VAL A 157 -1.04 14.37 -3.14
CA VAL A 157 -1.07 12.92 -3.39
C VAL A 157 -2.08 12.56 -4.48
N ILE A 158 -3.28 13.14 -4.45
CA ILE A 158 -4.31 12.94 -5.49
C ILE A 158 -3.78 13.37 -6.85
N ALA A 159 -3.22 14.58 -6.93
CA ALA A 159 -2.69 15.11 -8.17
C ALA A 159 -1.51 14.29 -8.73
N PHE A 160 -0.64 13.80 -7.85
CA PHE A 160 0.49 12.95 -8.22
C PHE A 160 0.02 11.59 -8.72
N THR A 161 -0.83 10.90 -7.97
CA THR A 161 -1.28 9.54 -8.32
C THR A 161 -2.09 9.54 -9.61
N TYR A 162 -2.91 10.55 -9.85
CA TYR A 162 -3.65 10.70 -11.11
C TYR A 162 -2.73 10.72 -12.33
N ARG A 163 -1.55 11.36 -12.23
CA ARG A 163 -0.61 11.50 -13.35
C ARG A 163 0.37 10.34 -13.47
N GLU A 164 0.90 9.88 -12.34
CA GLU A 164 2.08 9.02 -12.32
C GLU A 164 1.77 7.56 -11.98
N VAL A 165 0.65 7.30 -11.28
CA VAL A 165 0.27 5.95 -10.79
C VAL A 165 -1.21 5.68 -11.12
N PRO A 166 -1.59 5.65 -12.40
CA PRO A 166 -2.99 5.70 -12.83
C PRO A 166 -3.85 4.52 -12.40
N LYS A 167 -3.24 3.41 -11.98
CA LYS A 167 -3.96 2.22 -11.49
C LYS A 167 -4.09 2.21 -9.96
N LEU A 168 -3.59 3.25 -9.26
CA LEU A 168 -3.77 3.40 -7.83
C LEU A 168 -5.06 4.18 -7.56
N SER A 169 -5.92 3.61 -6.73
CA SER A 169 -7.14 4.27 -6.27
C SER A 169 -6.94 4.89 -4.90
N LEU A 170 -7.49 6.08 -4.71
CA LEU A 170 -7.68 6.64 -3.38
C LEU A 170 -9.05 6.19 -2.89
N ILE A 171 -9.13 5.72 -1.65
CA ILE A 171 -10.42 5.31 -1.09
C ILE A 171 -11.16 6.58 -0.70
N HIS A 172 -12.17 6.91 -1.48
CA HIS A 172 -13.18 7.86 -1.08
C HIS A 172 -14.32 7.08 -0.40
N ILE A 173 -14.51 7.35 0.83
CA ILE A 173 -15.67 6.86 1.58
C ILE A 173 -16.71 7.97 1.62
#